data_c2f11e8d7b7e24cf6b3df8654f852d7b
#
_entry.id   c2f11e8d7b7e24cf6b3df8654f852d7b
#
_cell.length_a   1.000
_cell.length_b   1.000
_cell.length_c   1.000
_cell.angle_alpha   90.00
_cell.angle_beta   90.00
_cell.angle_gamma   90.00
#
_symmetry.space_group_name_H-M   'P 1'
#
loop_
_entity.id
_entity.type
_entity.pdbx_description
1 polymer ?
#
loop_
_entity_poly.entity_id
_entity_poly.type
_entity_poly.pdbx_seq_one_letter_code
_entity_poly.pdbx_strand_id
1 'polypeptide(L)'
;MALGFSTEARAGGDILPIIKFDAKGGDWLKQNRVQGPDGTWQKHEEEVAAPFKFCADLAALEVGFLSFATGAPDFHMVTIGDPMPVRPSDDHKQAFRMRVVVSGESGPREFSHSAKTVLRVVDKLHDQYMAERSANAGKLPVIEA
;
A
#
# COMPACT_ATOMS: atom_id res chain seq x y z
N MET A 1 -15.75 -17.04 17.74
CA MET A 1 -15.10 -16.06 18.59
C MET A 1 -15.99 -15.67 19.78
N ALA A 2 -15.53 -15.94 20.98
CA ALA A 2 -16.35 -15.77 22.19
C ALA A 2 -16.66 -14.31 22.52
N LEU A 3 -15.75 -13.40 22.20
CA LEU A 3 -15.90 -11.99 22.55
C LEU A 3 -16.72 -11.18 21.54
N GLY A 4 -17.02 -11.76 20.39
CA GLY A 4 -17.77 -11.06 19.37
C GLY A 4 -17.01 -10.00 18.59
N PHE A 5 -15.69 -9.87 18.79
CA PHE A 5 -14.84 -8.98 18.01
C PHE A 5 -13.54 -9.68 17.62
N SER A 6 -12.92 -9.20 16.58
CA SER A 6 -11.84 -9.91 15.87
C SER A 6 -10.45 -9.55 16.37
N THR A 7 -10.18 -9.81 17.63
CA THR A 7 -8.84 -9.51 18.18
C THR A 7 -7.76 -10.42 17.62
N GLU A 8 -8.03 -11.72 17.49
CA GLU A 8 -7.03 -12.66 16.98
C GLU A 8 -6.80 -12.50 15.48
N ALA A 9 -7.86 -12.29 14.72
CA ALA A 9 -7.74 -12.12 13.28
C ALA A 9 -6.87 -10.93 12.89
N ARG A 10 -6.82 -9.91 13.74
CA ARG A 10 -6.04 -8.71 13.48
C ARG A 10 -4.60 -8.81 13.95
N ALA A 11 -4.28 -9.78 14.77
CA ALA A 11 -2.98 -9.86 15.42
C ALA A 11 -1.83 -10.12 14.46
N GLY A 12 -2.06 -10.78 13.34
CA GLY A 12 -0.99 -11.07 12.40
C GLY A 12 -1.43 -11.21 10.96
N GLY A 13 -2.70 -11.56 10.73
CA GLY A 13 -3.19 -11.87 9.39
C GLY A 13 -3.38 -10.65 8.49
N ASP A 14 -3.68 -9.50 9.09
CA ASP A 14 -4.03 -8.29 8.35
C ASP A 14 -2.86 -7.32 8.19
N ILE A 15 -1.74 -7.60 8.84
CA ILE A 15 -0.56 -6.74 8.74
C ILE A 15 0.35 -7.26 7.65
N LEU A 16 0.38 -6.55 6.53
CA LEU A 16 1.25 -6.86 5.42
C LEU A 16 2.61 -6.18 5.58
N PRO A 17 3.69 -6.82 5.11
CA PRO A 17 4.94 -6.11 4.95
C PRO A 17 4.75 -4.96 3.95
N ILE A 18 5.62 -3.97 4.04
CA ILE A 18 5.48 -2.71 3.30
C ILE A 18 6.56 -2.62 2.23
N ILE A 19 6.21 -2.02 1.09
CA ILE A 19 7.18 -1.47 0.16
C ILE A 19 6.97 0.04 0.12
N LYS A 20 8.07 0.79 0.23
CA LYS A 20 8.06 2.25 0.27
C LYS A 20 8.75 2.84 -0.94
N PHE A 21 8.30 4.00 -1.37
CA PHE A 21 8.98 4.82 -2.35
C PHE A 21 9.38 6.16 -1.71
N ASP A 22 10.67 6.48 -1.75
CA ASP A 22 11.17 7.78 -1.33
C ASP A 22 11.11 8.74 -2.54
N ALA A 23 10.14 9.64 -2.51
CA ALA A 23 9.92 10.58 -3.61
C ALA A 23 11.05 11.59 -3.78
N LYS A 24 11.85 11.84 -2.75
CA LYS A 24 12.98 12.76 -2.82
C LYS A 24 14.20 12.10 -3.45
N GLY A 25 14.52 10.88 -3.02
CA GLY A 25 15.67 10.13 -3.52
C GLY A 25 15.40 9.27 -4.74
N GLY A 26 14.13 8.94 -4.97
CA GLY A 26 13.74 8.02 -6.04
C GLY A 26 14.02 6.56 -5.72
N ASP A 27 14.23 6.23 -4.45
CA ASP A 27 14.59 4.89 -4.02
C ASP A 27 13.39 4.09 -3.56
N TRP A 28 13.42 2.78 -3.80
CA TRP A 28 12.42 1.85 -3.31
C TRP A 28 12.99 1.01 -2.19
N LEU A 29 12.23 0.84 -1.12
CA LEU A 29 12.64 0.11 0.08
C LEU A 29 11.59 -0.92 0.45
N LYS A 30 12.02 -2.16 0.72
CA LYS A 30 11.19 -3.18 1.35
C LYS A 30 11.34 -3.06 2.86
N GLN A 31 10.22 -2.96 3.57
CA GLN A 31 10.22 -2.92 5.02
C GLN A 31 9.58 -4.20 5.55
N ASN A 32 10.36 -4.96 6.27
CA ASN A 32 9.92 -6.18 6.93
C ASN A 32 9.95 -5.98 8.45
N ARG A 33 9.12 -6.76 9.15
CA ARG A 33 9.19 -6.84 10.60
C ARG A 33 9.92 -8.12 10.97
N VAL A 34 10.97 -7.98 11.74
CA VAL A 34 11.82 -9.10 12.17
C VAL A 34 11.81 -9.16 13.69
N GLN A 35 11.58 -10.34 14.24
CA GLN A 35 11.65 -10.55 15.68
C GLN A 35 13.10 -10.76 16.10
N GLY A 36 13.57 -9.94 17.05
CA GLY A 36 14.92 -10.06 17.61
C GLY A 36 15.04 -11.21 18.61
N PRO A 37 16.27 -11.50 19.07
CA PRO A 37 16.51 -12.57 20.03
C PRO A 37 15.79 -12.39 21.37
N ASP A 38 15.49 -11.14 21.72
CA ASP A 38 14.76 -10.77 22.94
C ASP A 38 13.24 -10.80 22.79
N GLY A 39 12.74 -11.22 21.62
CA GLY A 39 11.32 -11.27 21.32
C GLY A 39 10.72 -9.95 20.84
N THR A 40 11.49 -8.87 20.82
CA THR A 40 10.97 -7.58 20.31
C THR A 40 10.93 -7.56 18.78
N TRP A 41 9.92 -6.88 18.25
CA TRP A 41 9.76 -6.69 16.81
C TRP A 41 10.54 -5.45 16.36
N GLN A 42 11.35 -5.62 15.33
CA GLN A 42 12.14 -4.54 14.74
C GLN A 42 11.80 -4.40 13.26
N LYS A 43 11.92 -3.18 12.75
CA LYS A 43 11.79 -2.92 11.32
C LYS A 43 13.13 -3.18 10.65
N HIS A 44 13.08 -3.92 9.55
CA HIS A 44 14.25 -4.15 8.70
C HIS A 44 13.94 -3.58 7.32
N GLU A 45 14.77 -2.67 6.84
CA GLU A 45 14.60 -2.05 5.53
C GLU A 45 15.70 -2.52 4.59
N GLU A 46 15.32 -2.82 3.34
CA GLU A 46 16.23 -3.27 2.29
C GLU A 46 15.91 -2.52 1.02
N GLU A 47 16.95 -1.97 0.38
CA GLU A 47 16.80 -1.28 -0.89
C GLU A 47 16.48 -2.26 -2.00
N VAL A 48 15.54 -1.89 -2.87
CA VAL A 48 15.16 -2.67 -4.05
C VAL A 48 15.85 -2.04 -5.27
N ALA A 49 16.69 -2.82 -5.95
CA ALA A 49 17.36 -2.34 -7.15
C ALA A 49 16.34 -2.08 -8.27
N ALA A 50 16.40 -0.89 -8.86
CA ALA A 50 15.60 -0.54 -10.01
C ALA A 50 16.34 -0.92 -11.31
N PRO A 51 15.66 -1.25 -12.40
CA PRO A 51 14.21 -1.42 -12.49
C PRO A 51 13.74 -2.75 -11.88
N PHE A 52 12.52 -2.78 -11.36
CA PHE A 52 11.89 -4.01 -10.90
C PHE A 52 10.41 -4.00 -11.30
N LYS A 53 9.76 -5.15 -11.24
CA LYS A 53 8.35 -5.29 -11.62
C LYS A 53 7.53 -5.73 -10.44
N PHE A 54 6.28 -5.31 -10.40
CA PHE A 54 5.31 -5.78 -9.42
C PHE A 54 3.92 -5.85 -10.04
N CYS A 55 3.10 -6.78 -9.55
CA CYS A 55 1.69 -6.84 -9.86
C CYS A 55 0.93 -5.98 -8.86
N ALA A 56 0.01 -5.15 -9.33
CA ALA A 56 -0.78 -4.29 -8.47
C ALA A 56 -2.26 -4.63 -8.57
N ASP A 57 -2.94 -4.67 -7.41
CA ASP A 57 -4.40 -4.86 -7.36
C ASP A 57 -5.08 -3.50 -7.49
N LEU A 58 -5.14 -2.98 -8.69
CA LEU A 58 -5.73 -1.68 -8.97
C LEU A 58 -7.26 -1.68 -8.87
N ALA A 59 -7.91 -2.84 -9.00
CA ALA A 59 -9.34 -2.94 -8.81
C ALA A 59 -9.76 -2.70 -7.35
N ALA A 60 -8.89 -3.06 -6.42
CA ALA A 60 -9.10 -2.85 -4.98
C ALA A 60 -8.29 -1.68 -4.43
N LEU A 61 -7.86 -0.75 -5.30
CA LEU A 61 -7.14 0.46 -4.90
C LEU A 61 -7.97 1.24 -3.89
N GLU A 62 -7.35 1.61 -2.77
CA GLU A 62 -7.98 2.45 -1.77
C GLU A 62 -7.49 3.89 -1.89
N VAL A 63 -8.38 4.83 -1.68
CA VAL A 63 -8.09 6.26 -1.72
C VAL A 63 -8.70 6.94 -0.50
N GLY A 64 -8.11 8.03 -0.06
CA GLY A 64 -8.61 8.76 1.10
C GLY A 64 -7.56 9.70 1.68
N PHE A 65 -7.43 9.65 3.01
CA PHE A 65 -6.58 10.56 3.74
C PHE A 65 -5.66 9.81 4.71
N LEU A 66 -4.46 10.32 4.88
CA LEU A 66 -3.41 9.75 5.70
C LEU A 66 -2.74 10.83 6.53
N SER A 67 -2.54 10.56 7.82
CA SER A 67 -1.76 11.40 8.72
C SER A 67 -0.74 10.56 9.49
N PHE A 68 0.42 11.16 9.73
CA PHE A 68 1.45 10.63 10.63
C PHE A 68 1.61 11.47 11.90
N ALA A 69 0.69 12.41 12.15
CA ALA A 69 0.81 13.38 13.25
C ALA A 69 0.90 12.74 14.64
N THR A 70 0.35 11.54 14.81
CA THR A 70 0.37 10.80 16.09
C THR A 70 1.54 9.81 16.18
N GLY A 71 2.45 9.81 15.23
CA GLY A 71 3.58 8.89 15.19
C GLY A 71 3.29 7.55 14.51
N ALA A 72 2.04 7.14 14.43
CA ALA A 72 1.59 5.97 13.68
C ALA A 72 0.74 6.42 12.50
N PRO A 73 0.73 5.67 11.38
CA PRO A 73 -0.11 6.03 10.25
C PRO A 73 -1.60 5.92 10.62
N ASP A 74 -2.35 6.99 10.34
CA ASP A 74 -3.79 7.04 10.51
C ASP A 74 -4.45 7.14 9.16
N PHE A 75 -5.04 6.04 8.69
CA PHE A 75 -5.67 5.93 7.38
C PHE A 75 -7.19 6.07 7.48
N HIS A 76 -7.76 6.93 6.64
CA HIS A 76 -9.21 7.03 6.41
C HIS A 76 -9.46 6.79 4.94
N MET A 77 -9.64 5.54 4.57
CA MET A 77 -9.63 5.08 3.18
C MET A 77 -10.94 4.42 2.79
N VAL A 78 -11.28 4.54 1.52
CA VAL A 78 -12.38 3.82 0.90
C VAL A 78 -11.88 3.17 -0.39
N THR A 79 -12.56 2.13 -0.86
CA THR A 79 -12.28 1.56 -2.17
C THR A 79 -12.57 2.60 -3.24
N ILE A 80 -11.71 2.66 -4.27
CA ILE A 80 -11.89 3.60 -5.38
C ILE A 80 -13.27 3.39 -6.02
N GLY A 81 -13.95 4.50 -6.29
CA GLY A 81 -15.33 4.50 -6.79
C GLY A 81 -16.38 4.71 -5.71
N ASP A 82 -16.05 4.47 -4.45
CA ASP A 82 -16.94 4.79 -3.33
C ASP A 82 -16.85 6.28 -2.97
N PRO A 83 -17.85 6.83 -2.26
CA PRO A 83 -17.79 8.24 -1.85
C PRO A 83 -16.56 8.51 -0.99
N MET A 84 -15.84 9.58 -1.31
CA MET A 84 -14.64 9.98 -0.59
C MET A 84 -14.97 10.31 0.87
N PRO A 85 -14.20 9.84 1.86
CA PRO A 85 -14.41 10.20 3.25
C PRO A 85 -14.11 11.68 3.49
N VAL A 86 -14.68 12.21 4.55
CA VAL A 86 -14.38 13.58 4.98
C VAL A 86 -12.95 13.61 5.54
N ARG A 87 -12.21 14.65 5.19
CA ARG A 87 -10.86 14.87 5.74
C ARG A 87 -10.95 15.05 7.26
N PRO A 88 -10.32 14.18 8.06
CA PRO A 88 -10.44 14.24 9.52
C PRO A 88 -9.78 15.46 10.17
N SER A 89 -8.68 15.95 9.60
CA SER A 89 -7.96 17.10 10.10
C SER A 89 -7.06 17.72 9.04
N ASP A 90 -6.49 18.88 9.30
CA ASP A 90 -5.56 19.55 8.39
C ASP A 90 -4.23 18.78 8.24
N ASP A 91 -3.91 17.91 9.20
CA ASP A 91 -2.73 17.05 9.12
C ASP A 91 -2.91 15.87 8.16
N HIS A 92 -4.14 15.55 7.80
CA HIS A 92 -4.44 14.48 6.86
C HIS A 92 -4.27 14.96 5.43
N LYS A 93 -3.50 14.19 4.66
CA LYS A 93 -3.24 14.45 3.24
C LYS A 93 -3.89 13.39 2.39
N GLN A 94 -4.26 13.76 1.17
CA GLN A 94 -4.74 12.79 0.20
C GLN A 94 -3.69 11.71 -0.02
N ALA A 95 -4.14 10.46 -0.05
CA ALA A 95 -3.25 9.31 -0.18
C ALA A 95 -3.97 8.17 -0.88
N PHE A 96 -3.18 7.22 -1.36
CA PHE A 96 -3.69 5.92 -1.81
C PHE A 96 -3.03 4.80 -1.01
N ARG A 97 -3.64 3.63 -1.09
CA ARG A 97 -3.09 2.40 -0.52
C ARG A 97 -3.49 1.23 -1.43
N MET A 98 -2.56 0.35 -1.74
CA MET A 98 -2.84 -0.81 -2.56
C MET A 98 -1.95 -1.98 -2.19
N ARG A 99 -2.39 -3.18 -2.57
CA ARG A 99 -1.59 -4.39 -2.43
C ARG A 99 -0.81 -4.64 -3.70
N VAL A 100 0.44 -5.01 -3.55
CA VAL A 100 1.34 -5.34 -4.66
C VAL A 100 2.09 -6.63 -4.36
N VAL A 101 2.43 -7.37 -5.40
CA VAL A 101 3.31 -8.53 -5.30
C VAL A 101 4.55 -8.23 -6.13
N VAL A 102 5.68 -8.11 -5.47
CA VAL A 102 6.95 -7.81 -6.13
C VAL A 102 7.46 -9.07 -6.82
N SER A 103 8.01 -8.91 -8.03
CA SER A 103 8.57 -10.01 -8.80
C SER A 103 9.59 -10.79 -7.98
N GLY A 104 9.46 -12.11 -7.96
CA GLY A 104 10.30 -13.00 -7.15
C GLY A 104 9.82 -13.23 -5.73
N GLU A 105 8.80 -12.53 -5.28
CA GLU A 105 8.20 -12.74 -3.97
C GLU A 105 6.90 -13.54 -4.07
N SER A 106 6.60 -14.29 -3.01
CA SER A 106 5.40 -15.15 -2.98
C SER A 106 4.20 -14.49 -2.29
N GLY A 107 4.39 -13.41 -1.54
CA GLY A 107 3.35 -12.76 -0.76
C GLY A 107 3.14 -11.30 -1.11
N PRO A 108 1.94 -10.75 -0.78
CA PRO A 108 1.65 -9.36 -1.05
C PRO A 108 2.36 -8.41 -0.07
N ARG A 109 2.58 -7.19 -0.53
CA ARG A 109 3.03 -6.07 0.27
C ARG A 109 2.05 -4.92 0.15
N GLU A 110 2.03 -4.04 1.13
CA GLU A 110 1.25 -2.82 1.08
C GLU A 110 2.12 -1.68 0.52
N PHE A 111 1.58 -0.95 -0.44
CA PHE A 111 2.19 0.26 -0.97
C PHE A 111 1.22 1.42 -0.80
N SER A 112 1.66 2.46 -0.11
CA SER A 112 0.89 3.68 0.09
C SER A 112 1.79 4.90 -0.06
N HIS A 113 1.21 6.02 -0.45
CA HIS A 113 1.93 7.28 -0.58
C HIS A 113 0.96 8.45 -0.56
N SER A 114 1.47 9.63 -0.20
CA SER A 114 0.70 10.87 -0.17
C SER A 114 1.30 12.00 -1.03
N ALA A 115 2.46 11.79 -1.64
CA ALA A 115 3.06 12.79 -2.52
C ALA A 115 2.24 12.97 -3.79
N LYS A 116 1.98 14.22 -4.17
CA LYS A 116 1.16 14.54 -5.34
C LYS A 116 1.69 13.94 -6.64
N THR A 117 3.00 13.91 -6.80
CA THR A 117 3.64 13.32 -7.99
C THR A 117 3.35 11.83 -8.10
N VAL A 118 3.40 11.12 -6.98
CA VAL A 118 3.10 9.68 -6.94
C VAL A 118 1.61 9.45 -7.15
N LEU A 119 0.75 10.26 -6.54
CA LEU A 119 -0.71 10.18 -6.75
C LEU A 119 -1.09 10.34 -8.21
N ARG A 120 -0.46 11.26 -8.92
CA ARG A 120 -0.70 11.46 -10.36
C ARG A 120 -0.32 10.25 -11.19
N VAL A 121 0.79 9.60 -10.86
CA VAL A 121 1.23 8.38 -11.55
C VAL A 121 0.24 7.25 -11.31
N VAL A 122 -0.18 7.07 -10.08
CA VAL A 122 -1.15 6.01 -9.71
C VAL A 122 -2.50 6.27 -10.38
N ASP A 123 -2.94 7.52 -10.45
CA ASP A 123 -4.16 7.91 -11.13
C ASP A 123 -4.12 7.51 -12.61
N LYS A 124 -3.01 7.80 -13.30
CA LYS A 124 -2.83 7.39 -14.69
C LYS A 124 -2.80 5.87 -14.87
N LEU A 125 -2.13 5.16 -13.97
CA LEU A 125 -2.07 3.71 -13.99
C LEU A 125 -3.46 3.10 -13.82
N HIS A 126 -4.26 3.65 -12.93
CA HIS A 126 -5.63 3.20 -12.71
C HIS A 126 -6.50 3.46 -13.95
N ASP A 127 -6.40 4.64 -14.57
CA ASP A 127 -7.12 4.95 -15.79
C ASP A 127 -6.75 3.98 -16.92
N GLN A 128 -5.48 3.70 -17.09
CA GLN A 128 -5.02 2.74 -18.09
C GLN A 128 -5.54 1.33 -17.79
N TYR A 129 -5.50 0.91 -16.53
CA TYR A 129 -6.04 -0.37 -16.12
C TYR A 129 -7.54 -0.48 -16.45
N MET A 130 -8.32 0.54 -16.13
CA MET A 130 -9.76 0.55 -16.39
C MET A 130 -10.07 0.49 -17.89
N ALA A 131 -9.25 1.14 -18.72
CA ALA A 131 -9.42 1.12 -20.17
C ALA A 131 -9.10 -0.25 -20.77
N GLU A 132 -8.18 -1.00 -20.19
CA GLU A 132 -7.68 -2.27 -20.74
C GLU A 132 -8.23 -3.52 -20.07
N ARG A 133 -8.94 -3.40 -18.95
CA ARG A 133 -9.32 -4.54 -18.12
C ARG A 133 -10.25 -5.53 -18.82
N SER A 134 -11.08 -5.06 -19.75
CA SER A 134 -12.00 -5.95 -20.49
C SER A 134 -11.24 -6.87 -21.43
N ALA A 135 -10.14 -6.42 -22.01
CA ALA A 135 -9.27 -7.24 -22.85
C ALA A 135 -8.38 -8.18 -22.04
N ASN A 136 -8.21 -7.91 -20.73
CA ASN A 136 -7.35 -8.64 -19.83
C ASN A 136 -8.11 -9.18 -18.61
N ALA A 137 -9.33 -9.63 -18.82
CA ALA A 137 -10.21 -10.10 -17.74
C ALA A 137 -9.53 -11.19 -16.89
N GLY A 138 -9.62 -11.06 -15.58
CA GLY A 138 -9.02 -11.98 -14.62
C GLY A 138 -7.52 -11.85 -14.44
N LYS A 139 -6.88 -10.86 -15.06
CA LYS A 139 -5.44 -10.61 -14.94
C LYS A 139 -5.18 -9.34 -14.16
N LEU A 140 -4.11 -9.34 -13.36
CA LEU A 140 -3.63 -8.15 -12.67
C LEU A 140 -2.57 -7.45 -13.52
N PRO A 141 -2.51 -6.10 -13.48
CA PRO A 141 -1.50 -5.37 -14.23
C PRO A 141 -0.12 -5.56 -13.61
N VAL A 142 0.90 -5.66 -14.46
CA VAL A 142 2.31 -5.67 -14.08
C VAL A 142 2.88 -4.29 -14.35
N ILE A 143 3.51 -3.71 -13.34
CA ILE A 143 4.08 -2.37 -13.40
C ILE A 143 5.59 -2.47 -13.23
N GLU A 144 6.32 -1.78 -14.09
CA GLU A 144 7.77 -1.64 -13.98
C GLU A 144 8.09 -0.30 -13.32
N ALA A 145 8.82 -0.41 -12.23
CA ALA A 145 9.20 0.78 -11.46
C ALA A 145 10.64 1.23 -11.75
#